data_b4cb97d3ec04ead595b3946f9d5d44a3
#
_entry.id   b4cb97d3ec04ead595b3946f9d5d44a3
#
_cell.length_a   1.000
_cell.length_b   1.000
_cell.length_c   1.000
_cell.angle_alpha   90.00
_cell.angle_beta   90.00
_cell.angle_gamma   90.00
#
_symmetry.space_group_name_H-M   'P 1'
#
loop_
_entity.id
_entity.type
_entity.pdbx_description
1 polymer ?
#
loop_
_entity_poly.entity_id
_entity_poly.type
_entity_poly.pdbx_seq_one_letter_code
_entity_poly.pdbx_strand_id
1 'polypeptide(L)'
;MESKLLDCVLKKMNINLTCQTSLEFTVKSFLLLVTFLILLSSCNSWVGVTTEGASVRLATTSEISDCQRVGRAQASTRSRVAFVERGGERMQEELLRLARNEAGSMGGNVIVPESVIEEGRQTFGVYRCPD
;
A
#
# COMPACT_ATOMS: atom_id res chain seq x y z
N MET A 1 -42.76 -48.15 34.50
CA MET A 1 -41.28 -48.04 34.52
C MET A 1 -40.72 -47.45 33.22
N GLU A 2 -41.43 -47.47 32.10
CA GLU A 2 -40.94 -46.98 30.80
C GLU A 2 -40.90 -45.45 30.62
N SER A 3 -41.75 -44.73 31.31
CA SER A 3 -41.79 -43.26 31.10
C SER A 3 -40.57 -42.49 31.63
N LYS A 4 -39.90 -43.00 32.67
CA LYS A 4 -38.71 -42.36 33.26
C LYS A 4 -37.45 -42.56 32.41
N LEU A 5 -37.39 -43.63 31.62
CA LEU A 5 -36.28 -43.88 30.71
C LEU A 5 -36.31 -42.95 29.50
N LEU A 6 -37.52 -42.69 28.98
CA LEU A 6 -37.71 -41.77 27.86
C LEU A 6 -37.36 -40.34 28.23
N ASP A 7 -37.72 -39.87 29.42
CA ASP A 7 -37.39 -38.54 29.92
C ASP A 7 -35.86 -38.36 30.09
N CYS A 8 -35.16 -39.41 30.55
CA CYS A 8 -33.73 -39.37 30.73
C CYS A 8 -32.98 -39.30 29.39
N VAL A 9 -33.48 -40.01 28.37
CA VAL A 9 -32.90 -40.00 27.00
C VAL A 9 -33.17 -38.68 26.29
N LEU A 10 -34.37 -38.12 26.40
CA LEU A 10 -34.75 -36.82 25.84
C LEU A 10 -33.95 -35.67 26.49
N LYS A 11 -33.74 -35.72 27.80
CA LYS A 11 -32.94 -34.74 28.53
C LYS A 11 -31.46 -34.80 28.14
N LYS A 12 -30.94 -36.01 27.88
CA LYS A 12 -29.56 -36.21 27.43
C LYS A 12 -29.33 -35.79 25.98
N MET A 13 -30.32 -35.99 25.11
CA MET A 13 -30.31 -35.47 23.73
C MET A 13 -30.35 -33.95 23.67
N ASN A 14 -31.16 -33.34 24.52
CA ASN A 14 -31.32 -31.88 24.55
C ASN A 14 -30.05 -31.15 25.05
N ILE A 15 -29.34 -31.75 26.02
CA ILE A 15 -28.06 -31.19 26.51
C ILE A 15 -26.97 -31.28 25.44
N ASN A 16 -26.94 -32.35 24.65
CA ASN A 16 -25.99 -32.45 23.53
C ASN A 16 -26.28 -31.46 22.39
N LEU A 17 -27.56 -31.24 22.12
CA LEU A 17 -27.96 -30.31 21.03
C LEU A 17 -27.64 -28.86 21.40
N THR A 18 -27.85 -28.44 22.66
CA THR A 18 -27.53 -27.09 23.12
C THR A 18 -26.01 -26.85 23.23
N CYS A 19 -25.22 -27.86 23.60
CA CYS A 19 -23.77 -27.75 23.64
C CYS A 19 -23.18 -27.68 22.23
N GLN A 20 -23.72 -28.41 21.27
CA GLN A 20 -23.26 -28.45 19.89
C GLN A 20 -23.57 -27.15 19.14
N THR A 21 -24.75 -26.55 19.35
CA THR A 21 -25.12 -25.25 18.76
C THR A 21 -24.30 -24.09 19.31
N SER A 22 -23.91 -24.13 20.57
CA SER A 22 -23.06 -23.11 21.19
C SER A 22 -21.62 -23.17 20.65
N LEU A 23 -21.08 -24.37 20.42
CA LEU A 23 -19.75 -24.54 19.87
C LEU A 23 -19.68 -24.13 18.39
N GLU A 24 -20.70 -24.47 17.61
CA GLU A 24 -20.81 -24.04 16.20
C GLU A 24 -20.92 -22.54 16.04
N PHE A 25 -21.65 -21.88 16.92
CA PHE A 25 -21.81 -20.42 16.88
C PHE A 25 -20.48 -19.71 17.23
N THR A 26 -19.75 -20.19 18.22
CA THR A 26 -18.42 -19.65 18.59
C THR A 26 -17.39 -19.86 17.50
N VAL A 27 -17.35 -21.02 16.87
CA VAL A 27 -16.42 -21.30 15.77
C VAL A 27 -16.73 -20.44 14.54
N LYS A 28 -17.99 -20.30 14.17
CA LYS A 28 -18.41 -19.43 13.07
C LYS A 28 -18.09 -17.96 13.33
N SER A 29 -18.34 -17.48 14.55
CA SER A 29 -18.02 -16.12 14.95
C SER A 29 -16.50 -15.87 14.93
N PHE A 30 -15.70 -16.84 15.39
CA PHE A 30 -14.25 -16.76 15.36
C PHE A 30 -13.69 -16.76 13.93
N LEU A 31 -14.23 -17.61 13.05
CA LEU A 31 -13.86 -17.63 11.62
C LEU A 31 -14.19 -16.31 10.92
N LEU A 32 -15.36 -15.72 11.19
CA LEU A 32 -15.75 -14.42 10.65
C LEU A 32 -14.81 -13.31 11.13
N LEU A 33 -14.42 -13.34 12.40
CA LEU A 33 -13.50 -12.36 12.97
C LEU A 33 -12.10 -12.47 12.37
N VAL A 34 -11.59 -13.68 12.18
CA VAL A 34 -10.29 -13.93 11.54
C VAL A 34 -10.31 -13.51 10.07
N THR A 35 -11.40 -13.81 9.33
CA THR A 35 -11.54 -13.38 7.94
C THR A 35 -11.61 -11.86 7.83
N PHE A 36 -12.30 -11.20 8.74
CA PHE A 36 -12.38 -9.74 8.80
C PHE A 36 -11.03 -9.10 9.11
N LEU A 37 -10.23 -9.68 10.03
CA LEU A 37 -8.86 -9.21 10.30
C LEU A 37 -7.93 -9.37 9.09
N ILE A 38 -8.04 -10.47 8.33
CA ILE A 38 -7.24 -10.69 7.12
C ILE A 38 -7.60 -9.68 6.03
N LEU A 39 -8.88 -9.31 5.91
CA LEU A 39 -9.32 -8.29 4.95
C LEU A 39 -8.82 -6.88 5.29
N LEU A 40 -8.59 -6.59 6.57
CA LEU A 40 -8.06 -5.29 7.01
C LEU A 40 -6.56 -5.13 6.75
N SER A 41 -5.80 -6.20 6.58
CA SER A 41 -4.35 -6.15 6.31
C SER A 41 -3.98 -5.92 4.84
N SER A 42 -4.96 -5.79 3.94
CA SER A 42 -4.79 -5.83 2.48
C SER A 42 -4.60 -4.48 1.79
N CYS A 43 -4.35 -3.37 2.48
CA CYS A 43 -4.23 -2.06 1.84
C CYS A 43 -2.97 -1.32 2.25
N ASN A 44 -1.83 -1.70 1.68
CA ASN A 44 -0.67 -0.80 1.68
C ASN A 44 0.17 -1.00 0.41
N SER A 45 -0.40 -0.63 -0.76
CA SER A 45 0.38 -0.52 -1.99
C SER A 45 1.08 0.86 -2.03
N TRP A 46 2.06 1.07 -1.17
CA TRP A 46 3.03 2.14 -1.33
C TRP A 46 4.02 1.70 -2.41
N VAL A 47 4.20 2.56 -3.41
CA VAL A 47 5.30 2.37 -4.37
C VAL A 47 6.60 2.44 -3.59
N GLY A 48 7.27 1.29 -3.44
CA GLY A 48 8.59 1.22 -2.83
C GLY A 48 9.63 1.91 -3.72
N VAL A 49 10.69 2.44 -3.11
CA VAL A 49 11.86 2.90 -3.86
C VAL A 49 12.70 1.66 -4.19
N THR A 50 13.08 1.51 -5.46
CA THR A 50 13.98 0.43 -5.90
C THR A 50 15.41 0.69 -5.39
N THR A 51 16.28 -0.31 -5.42
CA THR A 51 17.68 -0.18 -5.02
C THR A 51 18.39 0.88 -5.85
N GLU A 52 18.13 0.91 -7.15
CA GLU A 52 18.67 1.90 -8.09
C GLU A 52 18.07 3.29 -7.82
N GLY A 53 16.77 3.37 -7.59
CA GLY A 53 16.07 4.61 -7.27
C GLY A 53 16.49 5.21 -5.92
N ALA A 54 16.94 4.38 -4.97
CA ALA A 54 17.41 4.85 -3.67
C ALA A 54 18.70 5.68 -3.75
N SER A 55 19.53 5.43 -4.75
CA SER A 55 20.76 6.19 -5.00
C SER A 55 20.51 7.52 -5.71
N VAL A 56 19.31 7.74 -6.26
CA VAL A 56 18.96 8.96 -7.01
C VAL A 56 18.58 10.08 -6.03
N ARG A 57 19.28 11.21 -6.13
CA ARG A 57 19.00 12.41 -5.34
C ARG A 57 18.19 13.45 -6.13
N LEU A 58 17.42 14.24 -5.41
CA LEU A 58 16.75 15.42 -5.92
C LEU A 58 17.74 16.60 -5.90
N ALA A 59 17.85 17.35 -6.98
CA ALA A 59 18.70 18.52 -7.08
C ALA A 59 17.96 19.69 -7.74
N THR A 60 18.59 20.85 -7.68
CA THR A 60 18.16 22.08 -8.38
C THR A 60 18.91 22.23 -9.70
N THR A 61 18.40 23.10 -10.55
CA THR A 61 19.03 23.40 -11.87
C THR A 61 20.46 23.94 -11.74
N SER A 62 20.79 24.61 -10.64
CA SER A 62 22.12 25.13 -10.38
C SER A 62 23.17 24.05 -10.03
N GLU A 63 22.73 22.88 -9.60
CA GLU A 63 23.61 21.79 -9.15
C GLU A 63 24.00 20.81 -10.25
N ILE A 64 23.46 20.98 -11.46
CA ILE A 64 23.63 20.06 -12.58
C ILE A 64 24.52 20.60 -13.71
N SER A 65 25.27 21.68 -13.47
CA SER A 65 26.14 22.32 -14.49
C SER A 65 27.13 21.37 -15.15
N ASP A 66 27.67 20.44 -14.37
CA ASP A 66 28.67 19.47 -14.82
C ASP A 66 28.10 18.06 -15.04
N CYS A 67 26.76 17.95 -15.06
CA CYS A 67 26.09 16.68 -15.19
C CYS A 67 25.65 16.40 -16.63
N GLN A 68 25.73 15.15 -17.03
CA GLN A 68 25.24 14.71 -18.33
C GLN A 68 23.73 14.40 -18.22
N ARG A 69 22.92 15.00 -19.10
CA ARG A 69 21.51 14.65 -19.22
C ARG A 69 21.34 13.24 -19.80
N VAL A 70 20.66 12.36 -19.08
CA VAL A 70 20.42 10.97 -19.48
C VAL A 70 19.03 10.81 -20.11
N GLY A 71 18.04 11.55 -19.61
CA GLY A 71 16.68 11.43 -20.10
C GLY A 71 15.70 12.32 -19.37
N ARG A 72 14.45 11.86 -19.36
CA ARG A 72 13.32 12.52 -18.68
C ARG A 72 12.44 11.45 -18.05
N ALA A 73 12.13 11.61 -16.77
CA ALA A 73 11.18 10.78 -16.05
C ALA A 73 9.83 11.49 -15.93
N GLN A 74 8.74 10.78 -16.23
CA GLN A 74 7.38 11.27 -16.08
C GLN A 74 6.68 10.49 -14.97
N ALA A 75 6.55 11.11 -13.81
CA ALA A 75 5.81 10.53 -12.70
C ALA A 75 4.33 10.90 -12.79
N SER A 76 3.46 9.92 -12.56
CA SER A 76 2.03 10.13 -12.46
C SER A 76 1.41 9.28 -11.36
N THR A 77 0.57 9.88 -10.54
CA THR A 77 -0.23 9.17 -9.53
C THR A 77 -1.71 9.24 -9.86
N ARG A 78 -2.44 8.17 -9.52
CA ARG A 78 -3.90 8.14 -9.68
C ARG A 78 -4.65 8.84 -8.55
N SER A 79 -3.96 9.33 -7.54
CA SER A 79 -4.55 10.09 -6.43
C SER A 79 -5.11 11.43 -6.91
N ARG A 80 -6.27 11.37 -7.58
CA ARG A 80 -7.09 12.55 -7.89
C ARG A 80 -7.78 13.12 -6.65
N VAL A 81 -7.51 12.53 -5.48
CA VAL A 81 -8.26 12.82 -4.27
C VAL A 81 -7.63 13.98 -3.54
N ALA A 82 -8.35 15.08 -3.66
CA ALA A 82 -8.40 16.21 -2.76
C ALA A 82 -7.23 17.20 -2.78
N PHE A 83 -7.53 18.32 -3.33
CA PHE A 83 -7.06 19.66 -2.96
C PHE A 83 -7.29 19.96 -1.45
N VAL A 84 -6.82 19.10 -0.58
CA VAL A 84 -6.70 19.42 0.84
C VAL A 84 -5.21 19.45 1.15
N GLU A 85 -4.73 20.52 1.74
CA GLU A 85 -3.32 20.85 1.99
C GLU A 85 -2.47 19.70 2.57
N ARG A 86 -3.10 18.72 3.20
CA ARG A 86 -2.44 17.48 3.67
C ARG A 86 -2.21 16.41 2.59
N GLY A 87 -2.84 16.56 1.41
CA GLY A 87 -2.67 15.62 0.28
C GLY A 87 -1.49 15.97 -0.61
N GLY A 88 -1.08 17.25 -0.64
CA GLY A 88 -0.01 17.74 -1.50
C GLY A 88 1.35 17.11 -1.21
N GLU A 89 1.75 17.03 0.05
CA GLU A 89 3.04 16.43 0.45
C GLU A 89 3.12 14.94 0.11
N ARG A 90 2.06 14.18 0.37
CA ARG A 90 2.01 12.74 0.04
C ARG A 90 2.08 12.50 -1.46
N MET A 91 1.36 13.30 -2.24
CA MET A 91 1.38 13.23 -3.69
C MET A 91 2.78 13.55 -4.23
N GLN A 92 3.41 14.60 -3.72
CA GLN A 92 4.77 14.99 -4.10
C GLN A 92 5.78 13.89 -3.76
N GLU A 93 5.68 13.29 -2.59
CA GLU A 93 6.54 12.18 -2.18
C GLU A 93 6.37 10.95 -3.09
N GLU A 94 5.14 10.60 -3.44
CA GLU A 94 4.84 9.50 -4.37
C GLU A 94 5.42 9.78 -5.76
N LEU A 95 5.23 10.98 -6.31
CA LEU A 95 5.79 11.38 -7.59
C LEU A 95 7.32 11.34 -7.58
N LEU A 96 7.95 11.80 -6.50
CA LEU A 96 9.40 11.72 -6.32
C LEU A 96 9.91 10.28 -6.29
N ARG A 97 9.22 9.38 -5.63
CA ARG A 97 9.59 7.95 -5.58
C ARG A 97 9.50 7.31 -6.97
N LEU A 98 8.42 7.59 -7.70
CA LEU A 98 8.25 7.12 -9.07
C LEU A 98 9.35 7.66 -9.98
N ALA A 99 9.64 8.96 -9.91
CA ALA A 99 10.69 9.60 -10.71
C ALA A 99 12.09 9.03 -10.40
N ARG A 100 12.39 8.76 -9.11
CA ARG A 100 13.65 8.14 -8.71
C ARG A 100 13.80 6.72 -9.26
N ASN A 101 12.75 5.92 -9.20
CA ASN A 101 12.77 4.56 -9.74
C ASN A 101 13.01 4.55 -11.24
N GLU A 102 12.34 5.43 -11.98
CA GLU A 102 12.51 5.58 -13.42
C GLU A 102 13.92 6.10 -13.76
N ALA A 103 14.40 7.12 -13.05
CA ALA A 103 15.73 7.66 -13.23
C ALA A 103 16.84 6.63 -12.94
N GLY A 104 16.69 5.84 -11.88
CA GLY A 104 17.60 4.75 -11.55
C GLY A 104 17.67 3.71 -12.66
N SER A 105 16.52 3.33 -13.24
CA SER A 105 16.47 2.38 -14.36
C SER A 105 17.16 2.91 -15.63
N MET A 106 17.18 4.22 -15.83
CA MET A 106 17.92 4.88 -16.92
C MET A 106 19.42 5.07 -16.59
N GLY A 107 19.87 4.72 -15.39
CA GLY A 107 21.22 4.90 -14.91
C GLY A 107 21.57 6.34 -14.55
N GLY A 108 20.56 7.16 -14.24
CA GLY A 108 20.75 8.49 -13.65
C GLY A 108 20.95 8.41 -12.14
N ASN A 109 21.67 9.39 -11.59
CA ASN A 109 21.85 9.54 -10.14
C ASN A 109 21.28 10.84 -9.58
N VAL A 110 20.77 11.71 -10.46
CA VAL A 110 20.18 13.00 -10.09
C VAL A 110 18.89 13.25 -10.89
N ILE A 111 17.84 13.76 -10.21
CA ILE A 111 16.63 14.27 -10.85
C ILE A 111 16.38 15.73 -10.49
N VAL A 112 15.87 16.49 -11.47
CA VAL A 112 15.52 17.92 -11.32
C VAL A 112 14.08 18.11 -11.80
N PRO A 113 13.17 18.74 -11.02
CA PRO A 113 11.82 19.04 -11.47
C PRO A 113 11.84 19.99 -12.67
N GLU A 114 11.18 19.62 -13.76
CA GLU A 114 11.04 20.46 -14.97
C GLU A 114 9.63 21.05 -15.11
N SER A 115 8.64 20.54 -14.32
CA SER A 115 7.29 21.07 -14.30
C SER A 115 6.76 21.20 -12.87
N VAL A 116 5.72 21.98 -12.71
CA VAL A 116 4.87 21.96 -11.51
C VAL A 116 4.02 20.68 -11.50
N ILE A 117 3.43 20.37 -10.36
CA ILE A 117 2.50 19.23 -10.25
C ILE A 117 1.14 19.68 -10.82
N GLU A 118 0.73 19.04 -11.89
CA GLU A 118 -0.58 19.26 -12.52
C GLU A 118 -1.32 17.92 -12.65
N GLU A 119 -2.55 17.85 -12.18
CA GLU A 119 -3.41 16.65 -12.24
C GLU A 119 -2.73 15.37 -11.75
N GLY A 120 -1.88 15.47 -10.72
CA GLY A 120 -1.14 14.31 -10.21
C GLY A 120 -0.01 13.83 -11.11
N ARG A 121 0.52 14.70 -11.98
CA ARG A 121 1.66 14.44 -12.85
C ARG A 121 2.75 15.46 -12.64
N GLN A 122 3.99 15.03 -12.79
CA GLN A 122 5.16 15.89 -12.77
C GLN A 122 6.25 15.30 -13.67
N THR A 123 6.99 16.17 -14.34
CA THR A 123 8.12 15.81 -15.20
C THR A 123 9.43 16.18 -14.53
N PHE A 124 10.41 15.29 -14.62
CA PHE A 124 11.74 15.46 -14.07
C PHE A 124 12.79 15.24 -15.16
N GLY A 125 13.78 16.11 -15.23
CA GLY A 125 15.01 15.83 -15.97
C GLY A 125 15.87 14.83 -15.21
N VAL A 126 16.43 13.84 -15.92
CA VAL A 126 17.31 12.82 -15.38
C VAL A 126 18.73 13.09 -15.80
N TYR A 127 19.63 13.14 -14.84
CA TYR A 127 21.04 13.47 -15.05
C TYR A 127 21.94 12.43 -14.40
N ARG A 128 23.13 12.30 -14.96
CA ARG A 128 24.26 11.58 -14.37
C ARG A 128 25.34 12.60 -14.05
N CYS A 129 25.58 12.80 -12.78
CA CYS A 129 26.64 13.66 -12.28
C CYS A 129 27.84 12.80 -11.86
N PRO A 130 29.07 13.31 -12.02
CA PRO A 130 30.25 12.67 -11.43
C PRO A 130 30.15 12.69 -9.90
N ASP A 131 30.72 11.66 -9.26
CA ASP A 131 30.87 11.56 -7.82
C ASP A 131 31.94 12.52 -7.29
#